data_b8e20643c990b4e06e56847c1da9f699
#
_entry.id   b8e20643c990b4e06e56847c1da9f699
#
_cell.length_a   1.000
_cell.length_b   1.000
_cell.length_c   1.000
_cell.angle_alpha   90.00
_cell.angle_beta   90.00
_cell.angle_gamma   90.00
#
_symmetry.space_group_name_H-M   'P 1'
#
loop_
_entity.id
_entity.type
_entity.pdbx_description
1 polymer ?
#
loop_
_entity_poly.entity_id
_entity_poly.type
_entity_poly.pdbx_seq_one_letter_code
_entity_poly.pdbx_strand_id
1 'polypeptide(L)'
;MKRIILSIPPREEQNQIVRYLDWQVSKINKLIHGYQRQIKLLEERRQTVIDRAVTKGVRHGRQMQSMQANWMGDIPADWKMIPSKRLFLESKERKHPDDKPATASQKYGIILQEDYMKSENKRIVIATQGLDDWKHVEPDNFVISLRSFQGGIERSEIFGCVTWHYIVLLPQKYVVPRYFKWLLKSKSYIKALQGTSEFIRDGQDLRYSNFVKVDLPLIPTSEQEEIADYIEQETAKIDRAVPVLEKEIELLKEYCTRLISDVVTGQMDVRNVEVPEYTPEEDIAEEAPEEQEVEMDAD
;
A
#
# COMPACT_ATOMS: atom_id res chain seq x y z
N MET A 1 -44.51 -12.44 -19.58
CA MET A 1 -43.57 -13.15 -18.67
C MET A 1 -43.13 -14.44 -19.32
N LYS A 2 -41.85 -14.65 -19.58
CA LYS A 2 -41.34 -15.92 -20.07
C LYS A 2 -41.30 -16.90 -18.86
N ARG A 3 -41.99 -18.06 -18.98
CA ARG A 3 -41.88 -19.15 -17.98
C ARG A 3 -40.49 -19.77 -18.09
N ILE A 4 -39.78 -19.76 -16.98
CA ILE A 4 -38.49 -20.50 -16.85
C ILE A 4 -38.87 -21.94 -16.39
N ILE A 5 -38.51 -22.92 -17.20
CA ILE A 5 -38.68 -24.34 -16.85
C ILE A 5 -37.43 -24.79 -16.13
N LEU A 6 -37.56 -25.20 -14.85
CA LEU A 6 -36.47 -25.75 -14.06
C LEU A 6 -36.60 -27.28 -14.06
N SER A 7 -35.55 -27.99 -14.41
CA SER A 7 -35.43 -29.44 -14.21
C SER A 7 -35.01 -29.68 -12.76
N ILE A 8 -35.82 -30.39 -11.99
CA ILE A 8 -35.51 -30.71 -10.59
C ILE A 8 -35.17 -32.16 -10.52
N PRO A 9 -33.91 -32.54 -10.19
CA PRO A 9 -33.53 -33.95 -10.04
C PRO A 9 -34.16 -34.60 -8.81
N PRO A 10 -34.17 -35.93 -8.72
CA PRO A 10 -34.63 -36.70 -7.53
C PRO A 10 -33.86 -36.28 -6.26
N ARG A 11 -34.49 -36.44 -5.09
CA ARG A 11 -33.92 -35.97 -3.81
C ARG A 11 -32.54 -36.59 -3.50
N GLU A 12 -32.32 -37.83 -3.86
CA GLU A 12 -31.02 -38.51 -3.69
C GLU A 12 -29.92 -37.84 -4.51
N GLU A 13 -30.23 -37.50 -5.75
CA GLU A 13 -29.29 -36.76 -6.64
C GLU A 13 -29.01 -35.36 -6.13
N GLN A 14 -30.04 -34.65 -5.62
CA GLN A 14 -29.84 -33.34 -4.96
C GLN A 14 -28.85 -33.42 -3.80
N ASN A 15 -29.01 -34.41 -2.94
CA ASN A 15 -28.11 -34.61 -1.79
C ASN A 15 -26.68 -34.94 -2.23
N GLN A 16 -26.51 -35.72 -3.29
CA GLN A 16 -25.19 -36.02 -3.84
C GLN A 16 -24.53 -34.78 -4.46
N ILE A 17 -25.30 -33.97 -5.19
CA ILE A 17 -24.81 -32.67 -5.74
C ILE A 17 -24.34 -31.75 -4.63
N VAL A 18 -25.14 -31.55 -3.59
CA VAL A 18 -24.78 -30.70 -2.44
C VAL A 18 -23.50 -31.22 -1.78
N ARG A 19 -23.46 -32.53 -1.43
CA ARG A 19 -22.29 -33.13 -0.80
C ARG A 19 -21.01 -33.00 -1.63
N TYR A 20 -21.11 -33.16 -2.94
CA TYR A 20 -20.00 -33.01 -3.85
C TYR A 20 -19.53 -31.54 -3.93
N LEU A 21 -20.47 -30.60 -4.07
CA LEU A 21 -20.16 -29.18 -4.16
C LEU A 21 -19.54 -28.66 -2.87
N ASP A 22 -20.12 -28.99 -1.71
CA ASP A 22 -19.59 -28.59 -0.40
C ASP A 22 -18.14 -29.07 -0.24
N TRP A 23 -17.86 -30.32 -0.64
CA TRP A 23 -16.51 -30.87 -0.61
C TRP A 23 -15.53 -30.11 -1.52
N GLN A 24 -15.91 -29.86 -2.79
CA GLN A 24 -15.04 -29.20 -3.75
C GLN A 24 -14.85 -27.71 -3.42
N VAL A 25 -15.92 -27.01 -3.03
CA VAL A 25 -15.87 -25.61 -2.61
C VAL A 25 -14.99 -25.45 -1.37
N SER A 26 -15.12 -26.34 -0.38
CA SER A 26 -14.25 -26.34 0.79
C SER A 26 -12.76 -26.48 0.42
N LYS A 27 -12.43 -27.35 -0.55
CA LYS A 27 -11.04 -27.47 -1.04
C LYS A 27 -10.54 -26.19 -1.73
N ILE A 28 -11.39 -25.58 -2.55
CA ILE A 28 -11.06 -24.33 -3.24
C ILE A 28 -10.85 -23.20 -2.24
N ASN A 29 -11.75 -23.04 -1.28
CA ASN A 29 -11.64 -22.04 -0.22
C ASN A 29 -10.35 -22.22 0.59
N LYS A 30 -9.97 -23.46 0.92
CA LYS A 30 -8.70 -23.74 1.60
C LYS A 30 -7.48 -23.27 0.82
N LEU A 31 -7.48 -23.43 -0.51
CA LEU A 31 -6.41 -22.92 -1.37
C LEU A 31 -6.41 -21.38 -1.39
N ILE A 32 -7.57 -20.76 -1.54
CA ILE A 32 -7.72 -19.30 -1.52
C ILE A 32 -7.19 -18.72 -0.21
N HIS A 33 -7.60 -19.26 0.94
CA HIS A 33 -7.10 -18.85 2.26
C HIS A 33 -5.59 -19.05 2.40
N GLY A 34 -5.06 -20.15 1.83
CA GLY A 34 -3.62 -20.39 1.77
C GLY A 34 -2.86 -19.29 1.03
N TYR A 35 -3.35 -18.88 -0.14
CA TYR A 35 -2.75 -17.79 -0.94
C TYR A 35 -2.91 -16.44 -0.26
N GLN A 36 -4.07 -16.13 0.31
CA GLN A 36 -4.27 -14.88 1.08
C GLN A 36 -3.28 -14.77 2.26
N ARG A 37 -3.07 -15.87 2.98
CA ARG A 37 -2.06 -15.93 4.05
C ARG A 37 -0.64 -15.72 3.54
N GLN A 38 -0.31 -16.29 2.38
CA GLN A 38 1.00 -16.08 1.74
C GLN A 38 1.21 -14.62 1.35
N ILE A 39 0.21 -13.96 0.74
CA ILE A 39 0.25 -12.53 0.40
C ILE A 39 0.52 -11.72 1.67
N LYS A 40 -0.24 -11.93 2.74
CA LYS A 40 -0.06 -11.23 4.01
C LYS A 40 1.37 -11.38 4.56
N LEU A 41 1.91 -12.59 4.55
CA LEU A 41 3.29 -12.84 5.01
C LEU A 41 4.34 -12.18 4.13
N LEU A 42 4.13 -12.12 2.81
CA LEU A 42 5.01 -11.41 1.88
C LEU A 42 4.99 -9.91 2.14
N GLU A 43 3.84 -9.31 2.40
CA GLU A 43 3.71 -7.90 2.75
C GLU A 43 4.36 -7.57 4.10
N GLU A 44 4.18 -8.41 5.11
CA GLU A 44 4.86 -8.28 6.41
C GLU A 44 6.38 -8.39 6.25
N ARG A 45 6.85 -9.34 5.44
CA ARG A 45 8.27 -9.48 5.10
C ARG A 45 8.80 -8.24 4.38
N ARG A 46 8.06 -7.73 3.40
CA ARG A 46 8.41 -6.50 2.66
C ARG A 46 8.64 -5.35 3.63
N GLN A 47 7.71 -5.15 4.55
CA GLN A 47 7.81 -4.08 5.55
C GLN A 47 9.01 -4.28 6.49
N THR A 48 9.26 -5.51 6.93
CA THR A 48 10.41 -5.85 7.79
C THR A 48 11.75 -5.58 7.09
N VAL A 49 11.86 -5.93 5.80
CA VAL A 49 13.05 -5.65 4.99
C VAL A 49 13.29 -4.14 4.90
N ILE A 50 12.27 -3.37 4.59
CA ILE A 50 12.35 -1.91 4.50
C ILE A 50 12.78 -1.32 5.86
N ASP A 51 12.03 -1.58 6.92
CA ASP A 51 12.29 -1.00 8.25
C ASP A 51 13.70 -1.34 8.75
N ARG A 52 14.14 -2.58 8.57
CA ARG A 52 15.48 -2.99 8.96
C ARG A 52 16.55 -2.28 8.14
N ALA A 53 16.42 -2.25 6.83
CA ALA A 53 17.42 -1.66 5.95
C ALA A 53 17.56 -0.14 6.18
N VAL A 54 16.45 0.59 6.33
CA VAL A 54 16.49 2.04 6.55
C VAL A 54 16.98 2.43 7.94
N THR A 55 16.83 1.55 8.96
CA THR A 55 17.22 1.87 10.35
C THR A 55 18.53 1.28 10.79
N LYS A 56 18.97 0.16 10.19
CA LYS A 56 20.20 -0.59 10.59
C LYS A 56 21.26 -0.63 9.48
N GLY A 57 20.88 -0.21 8.27
CA GLY A 57 21.72 -0.40 7.08
C GLY A 57 21.75 -1.86 6.62
N VAL A 58 22.57 -2.11 5.59
CA VAL A 58 22.68 -3.44 4.95
C VAL A 58 24.06 -4.09 5.16
N ARG A 59 25.01 -3.36 5.71
CA ARG A 59 26.37 -3.84 5.98
C ARG A 59 26.39 -4.67 7.27
N HIS A 60 27.00 -5.86 7.20
CA HIS A 60 27.10 -6.78 8.34
C HIS A 60 28.27 -6.44 9.29
N GLY A 61 28.16 -6.86 10.55
CA GLY A 61 29.28 -6.78 11.53
C GLY A 61 29.62 -5.37 12.01
N ARG A 62 28.71 -4.39 11.82
CA ARG A 62 28.91 -2.99 12.27
C ARG A 62 28.73 -2.85 13.78
N GLN A 63 29.51 -1.96 14.35
CA GLN A 63 29.24 -1.48 15.69
C GLN A 63 27.96 -0.65 15.71
N MET A 64 27.06 -0.96 16.65
CA MET A 64 25.82 -0.24 16.85
C MET A 64 25.95 0.69 18.07
N GLN A 65 25.26 1.82 18.02
CA GLN A 65 25.13 2.73 19.16
C GLN A 65 23.66 2.82 19.57
N SER A 66 23.42 2.74 20.87
CA SER A 66 22.08 2.91 21.41
C SER A 66 21.76 4.39 21.60
N MET A 67 20.64 4.82 21.05
CA MET A 67 20.15 6.19 21.20
C MET A 67 18.77 6.18 21.85
N GLN A 68 18.76 6.14 23.19
CA GLN A 68 17.55 5.95 24.02
C GLN A 68 16.39 6.93 23.74
N ALA A 69 16.65 8.08 23.13
CA ALA A 69 15.63 9.10 22.82
C ALA A 69 15.26 9.16 21.30
N ASN A 70 15.66 8.16 20.53
CA ASN A 70 15.52 8.19 19.06
C ASN A 70 14.48 7.17 18.60
N TRP A 71 13.65 7.57 17.64
CA TRP A 71 12.61 6.73 17.04
C TRP A 71 13.18 5.52 16.26
N MET A 72 14.43 5.57 15.81
CA MET A 72 15.12 4.48 15.10
C MET A 72 15.66 3.40 16.05
N GLY A 73 15.74 3.66 17.36
CA GLY A 73 16.41 2.81 18.34
C GLY A 73 17.92 2.73 18.08
N ASP A 74 18.52 1.53 18.17
CA ASP A 74 19.95 1.36 17.88
C ASP A 74 20.23 1.61 16.40
N ILE A 75 21.24 2.43 16.12
CA ILE A 75 21.70 2.76 14.77
C ILE A 75 23.20 2.44 14.61
N PRO A 76 23.72 2.30 13.39
CA PRO A 76 25.16 2.20 13.17
C PRO A 76 25.94 3.35 13.82
N ALA A 77 27.07 3.05 14.45
CA ALA A 77 27.83 4.03 15.24
C ALA A 77 28.38 5.20 14.42
N ASP A 78 28.53 5.03 13.13
CA ASP A 78 28.97 6.05 12.17
C ASP A 78 27.84 6.91 11.59
N TRP A 79 26.56 6.59 11.92
CA TRP A 79 25.42 7.43 11.57
C TRP A 79 25.19 8.51 12.61
N LYS A 80 24.62 9.65 12.17
CA LYS A 80 24.28 10.77 13.06
C LYS A 80 22.83 11.17 12.85
N MET A 81 22.12 11.41 13.94
CA MET A 81 20.80 12.02 13.85
C MET A 81 20.93 13.54 13.79
N ILE A 82 20.25 14.16 12.84
CA ILE A 82 20.27 15.61 12.66
C ILE A 82 18.84 16.14 12.44
N PRO A 83 18.58 17.40 12.78
CA PRO A 83 17.30 18.03 12.49
C PRO A 83 16.93 17.93 11.02
N SER A 84 15.72 17.40 10.73
CA SER A 84 15.22 17.16 9.38
C SER A 84 15.23 18.39 8.49
N LYS A 85 15.09 19.59 9.06
CA LYS A 85 15.24 20.88 8.36
C LYS A 85 16.62 21.13 7.72
N ARG A 86 17.63 20.35 8.08
CA ARG A 86 18.95 20.38 7.42
C ARG A 86 19.02 19.54 6.18
N LEU A 87 18.12 18.57 6.06
CA LEU A 87 18.02 17.66 4.93
C LEU A 87 16.92 18.05 3.95
N PHE A 88 15.87 18.70 4.45
CA PHE A 88 14.73 19.11 3.64
C PHE A 88 14.29 20.53 3.98
N LEU A 89 14.11 21.34 2.95
CA LEU A 89 13.55 22.68 3.07
C LEU A 89 12.12 22.70 2.53
N GLU A 90 11.26 23.49 3.16
CA GLU A 90 9.92 23.74 2.62
C GLU A 90 9.99 24.61 1.38
N SER A 91 9.42 24.14 0.26
CA SER A 91 9.21 24.96 -0.93
C SER A 91 8.06 25.94 -0.71
N LYS A 92 8.27 27.16 -1.15
CA LYS A 92 7.22 28.20 -1.24
C LYS A 92 6.89 28.55 -2.70
N GLU A 93 7.41 27.77 -3.62
CA GLU A 93 7.22 27.97 -5.05
C GLU A 93 5.77 27.67 -5.43
N ARG A 94 5.15 28.63 -6.11
CA ARG A 94 3.80 28.47 -6.64
C ARG A 94 3.84 27.73 -7.96
N LYS A 95 2.71 27.17 -8.35
CA LYS A 95 2.55 26.48 -9.63
C LYS A 95 3.04 27.31 -10.81
N HIS A 96 3.62 26.65 -11.78
CA HIS A 96 3.96 27.21 -13.07
C HIS A 96 2.74 27.18 -14.03
N PRO A 97 2.74 28.02 -15.10
CA PRO A 97 1.62 28.03 -16.05
C PRO A 97 1.32 26.67 -16.70
N ASP A 98 2.37 25.86 -16.92
CA ASP A 98 2.28 24.57 -17.59
C ASP A 98 2.10 23.38 -16.64
N ASP A 99 2.03 23.63 -15.33
CA ASP A 99 1.87 22.57 -14.33
C ASP A 99 0.49 21.95 -14.41
N LYS A 100 0.46 20.63 -14.51
CA LYS A 100 -0.76 19.85 -14.43
C LYS A 100 -1.08 19.50 -12.98
N PRO A 101 -2.38 19.48 -12.59
CA PRO A 101 -2.79 19.07 -11.27
C PRO A 101 -2.36 17.63 -10.93
N ALA A 102 -1.73 17.48 -9.77
CA ALA A 102 -1.31 16.20 -9.21
C ALA A 102 -1.95 15.97 -7.85
N THR A 103 -1.94 14.72 -7.41
CA THR A 103 -2.43 14.29 -6.10
C THR A 103 -1.46 13.30 -5.47
N ALA A 104 -1.48 13.20 -4.14
CA ALA A 104 -0.72 12.21 -3.41
C ALA A 104 -1.54 10.93 -3.23
N SER A 105 -0.97 9.80 -3.63
CA SER A 105 -1.55 8.47 -3.49
C SER A 105 -0.58 7.55 -2.76
N GLN A 106 -1.05 6.80 -1.77
CA GLN A 106 -0.20 5.82 -1.08
C GLN A 106 0.29 4.71 -2.04
N LYS A 107 -0.50 4.39 -3.05
CA LYS A 107 -0.22 3.34 -4.05
C LYS A 107 0.71 3.82 -5.17
N TYR A 108 0.48 5.04 -5.66
CA TYR A 108 1.12 5.56 -6.87
C TYR A 108 2.14 6.68 -6.59
N GLY A 109 2.28 7.12 -5.32
CA GLY A 109 3.08 8.30 -5.00
C GLY A 109 2.41 9.58 -5.48
N ILE A 110 3.19 10.55 -5.96
CA ILE A 110 2.64 11.75 -6.58
C ILE A 110 2.31 11.43 -8.04
N ILE A 111 1.04 11.54 -8.38
CA ILE A 111 0.50 11.17 -9.71
C ILE A 111 -0.39 12.30 -10.23
N LEU A 112 -0.40 12.51 -11.55
CA LEU A 112 -1.34 13.44 -12.17
C LEU A 112 -2.78 13.01 -11.89
N GLN A 113 -3.65 13.97 -11.58
CA GLN A 113 -5.05 13.66 -11.26
C GLN A 113 -5.76 12.94 -12.42
N GLU A 114 -5.45 13.31 -13.67
CA GLU A 114 -5.99 12.64 -14.86
C GLU A 114 -5.59 11.17 -14.96
N ASP A 115 -4.36 10.82 -14.58
CA ASP A 115 -3.87 9.45 -14.65
C ASP A 115 -4.37 8.62 -13.47
N TYR A 116 -4.50 9.23 -12.29
CA TYR A 116 -5.12 8.59 -11.14
C TYR A 116 -6.59 8.21 -11.44
N MET A 117 -7.37 9.13 -12.03
CA MET A 117 -8.77 8.86 -12.41
C MET A 117 -8.90 7.71 -13.41
N LYS A 118 -7.95 7.63 -14.38
CA LYS A 118 -7.92 6.50 -15.34
C LYS A 118 -7.59 5.18 -14.64
N SER A 119 -6.60 5.18 -13.74
CA SER A 119 -6.11 3.96 -13.07
C SER A 119 -7.11 3.38 -12.09
N GLU A 120 -7.84 4.22 -11.36
CA GLU A 120 -8.82 3.79 -10.35
C GLU A 120 -10.26 3.72 -10.88
N ASN A 121 -10.48 4.13 -12.15
CA ASN A 121 -11.81 4.26 -12.76
C ASN A 121 -12.80 5.07 -11.88
N LYS A 122 -12.27 6.02 -11.12
CA LYS A 122 -13.02 6.90 -10.19
C LYS A 122 -12.89 8.35 -10.67
N ARG A 123 -13.95 9.13 -10.55
CA ARG A 123 -13.90 10.58 -10.75
C ARG A 123 -13.47 11.25 -9.45
N ILE A 124 -12.41 12.03 -9.51
CA ILE A 124 -12.03 12.95 -8.43
C ILE A 124 -12.72 14.28 -8.67
N VAL A 125 -13.20 14.92 -7.60
CA VAL A 125 -13.64 16.31 -7.68
C VAL A 125 -12.40 17.16 -7.97
N ILE A 126 -12.33 17.73 -9.17
CA ILE A 126 -11.25 18.64 -9.55
C ILE A 126 -11.50 19.97 -8.86
N ALA A 127 -10.59 20.40 -8.00
CA ALA A 127 -10.66 21.75 -7.44
C ALA A 127 -10.61 22.79 -8.57
N THR A 128 -11.67 23.58 -8.68
CA THR A 128 -11.79 24.66 -9.69
C THR A 128 -11.48 26.02 -9.13
N GLN A 129 -11.35 26.15 -7.81
CA GLN A 129 -11.07 27.40 -7.10
C GLN A 129 -9.70 27.35 -6.42
N GLY A 130 -9.06 28.51 -6.25
CA GLY A 130 -7.79 28.63 -5.54
C GLY A 130 -6.57 28.05 -6.27
N LEU A 131 -6.67 27.81 -7.57
CA LEU A 131 -5.60 27.20 -8.37
C LEU A 131 -4.30 28.02 -8.35
N ASP A 132 -4.36 29.33 -8.14
CA ASP A 132 -3.18 30.21 -8.13
C ASP A 132 -2.30 30.01 -6.88
N ASP A 133 -2.86 29.43 -5.82
CA ASP A 133 -2.13 29.14 -4.59
C ASP A 133 -1.53 27.72 -4.56
N TRP A 134 -1.74 26.95 -5.63
CA TRP A 134 -1.14 25.63 -5.74
C TRP A 134 0.38 25.72 -5.79
N LYS A 135 1.05 24.68 -5.34
CA LYS A 135 2.50 24.61 -5.21
C LYS A 135 3.10 23.78 -6.33
N HIS A 136 4.17 24.28 -6.91
CA HIS A 136 4.98 23.54 -7.88
C HIS A 136 5.60 22.30 -7.23
N VAL A 137 5.64 21.21 -7.99
CA VAL A 137 6.32 19.97 -7.62
C VAL A 137 7.07 19.41 -8.82
N GLU A 138 8.28 18.93 -8.58
CA GLU A 138 9.15 18.33 -9.60
C GLU A 138 9.70 16.97 -9.13
N PRO A 139 10.31 16.17 -10.02
CA PRO A 139 10.94 14.94 -9.63
C PRO A 139 11.90 15.13 -8.44
N ASP A 140 11.92 14.14 -7.55
CA ASP A 140 12.69 14.12 -6.30
C ASP A 140 12.21 15.04 -5.19
N ASN A 141 11.22 15.90 -5.41
CA ASN A 141 10.55 16.57 -4.32
C ASN A 141 9.77 15.55 -3.47
N PHE A 142 9.60 15.89 -2.20
CA PHE A 142 8.77 15.09 -1.29
C PHE A 142 7.54 15.90 -0.88
N VAL A 143 6.41 15.23 -0.78
CA VAL A 143 5.14 15.90 -0.52
C VAL A 143 4.50 15.35 0.75
N ILE A 144 4.25 16.23 1.71
CA ILE A 144 3.43 15.96 2.87
C ILE A 144 1.98 16.25 2.46
N SER A 145 1.15 15.22 2.49
CA SER A 145 -0.30 15.28 2.25
C SER A 145 -1.07 15.14 3.56
N LEU A 146 -2.38 15.37 3.54
CA LEU A 146 -3.26 15.17 4.69
C LEU A 146 -3.18 13.74 5.26
N ARG A 147 -2.86 12.76 4.43
CA ARG A 147 -2.74 11.35 4.83
C ARG A 147 -1.32 10.88 5.17
N SER A 148 -0.35 11.79 5.22
CA SER A 148 1.04 11.42 5.52
C SER A 148 1.24 10.86 6.93
N PHE A 149 0.32 11.10 7.87
CA PHE A 149 0.29 10.41 9.16
C PHE A 149 -0.04 8.91 9.06
N GLN A 150 -0.69 8.47 7.99
CA GLN A 150 -1.08 7.08 7.76
C GLN A 150 -0.11 6.37 6.84
N GLY A 151 0.23 7.01 5.71
CA GLY A 151 0.99 6.41 4.62
C GLY A 151 2.42 6.90 4.44
N GLY A 152 2.85 7.88 5.25
CA GLY A 152 4.17 8.51 5.11
C GLY A 152 4.18 9.66 4.10
N ILE A 153 5.38 10.11 3.75
CA ILE A 153 5.62 11.25 2.86
C ILE A 153 5.98 10.70 1.48
N GLU A 154 5.30 11.20 0.44
CA GLU A 154 5.46 10.69 -0.92
C GLU A 154 6.56 11.45 -1.67
N ARG A 155 7.38 10.73 -2.44
CA ARG A 155 8.33 11.30 -3.40
C ARG A 155 7.64 11.53 -4.73
N SER A 156 7.88 12.66 -5.36
CA SER A 156 7.45 12.92 -6.74
C SER A 156 8.42 12.31 -7.75
N GLU A 157 7.87 11.76 -8.82
CA GLU A 157 8.61 11.32 -10.01
C GLU A 157 8.16 12.14 -11.25
N ILE A 158 7.30 13.13 -11.04
CA ILE A 158 6.67 13.93 -12.10
C ILE A 158 6.81 15.42 -11.83
N PHE A 159 6.66 16.22 -12.89
CA PHE A 159 6.39 17.65 -12.82
C PHE A 159 4.88 17.88 -12.73
N GLY A 160 4.48 18.89 -11.95
CA GLY A 160 3.09 19.29 -11.82
C GLY A 160 2.87 20.23 -10.64
N CYS A 161 1.61 20.34 -10.20
CA CYS A 161 1.28 21.13 -9.03
C CYS A 161 0.34 20.37 -8.09
N VAL A 162 0.50 20.64 -6.80
CA VAL A 162 -0.32 20.06 -5.73
C VAL A 162 -1.07 21.17 -5.00
N THR A 163 -2.15 20.81 -4.31
CA THR A 163 -2.99 21.80 -3.61
C THR A 163 -2.21 22.57 -2.56
N TRP A 164 -2.67 23.75 -2.22
CA TRP A 164 -2.03 24.63 -1.22
C TRP A 164 -1.92 24.00 0.17
N HIS A 165 -2.79 23.05 0.52
CA HIS A 165 -2.75 22.29 1.77
C HIS A 165 -1.52 21.39 1.90
N TYR A 166 -0.99 20.90 0.78
CA TYR A 166 0.18 20.02 0.80
C TYR A 166 1.46 20.84 1.02
N ILE A 167 2.45 20.19 1.60
CA ILE A 167 3.77 20.81 1.82
C ILE A 167 4.77 20.11 0.92
N VAL A 168 5.45 20.90 0.09
CA VAL A 168 6.50 20.40 -0.78
C VAL A 168 7.85 20.58 -0.08
N LEU A 169 8.61 19.51 0.01
CA LEU A 169 9.93 19.46 0.64
C LEU A 169 11.00 19.31 -0.44
N LEU A 170 11.96 20.20 -0.42
CA LEU A 170 13.12 20.20 -1.32
C LEU A 170 14.28 19.45 -0.66
N PRO A 171 14.74 18.31 -1.24
CA PRO A 171 15.89 17.60 -0.72
C PRO A 171 17.17 18.41 -0.85
N GLN A 172 18.02 18.37 0.17
CA GLN A 172 19.29 19.06 0.19
C GLN A 172 20.43 18.11 -0.24
N LYS A 173 21.63 18.68 -0.43
CA LYS A 173 22.86 18.02 -0.95
C LYS A 173 23.13 16.59 -0.44
N TYR A 174 22.77 16.28 0.81
CA TYR A 174 23.08 14.99 1.45
C TYR A 174 21.93 13.98 1.38
N VAL A 175 20.89 14.29 0.64
CA VAL A 175 19.70 13.46 0.47
C VAL A 175 19.79 12.70 -0.84
N VAL A 176 19.76 11.38 -0.76
CA VAL A 176 19.50 10.48 -1.91
C VAL A 176 17.99 10.19 -1.91
N PRO A 177 17.23 10.71 -2.89
CA PRO A 177 15.77 10.61 -2.89
C PRO A 177 15.25 9.18 -2.87
N ARG A 178 15.97 8.24 -3.52
CA ARG A 178 15.63 6.81 -3.52
C ARG A 178 15.65 6.20 -2.12
N TYR A 179 16.63 6.55 -1.29
CA TYR A 179 16.70 6.07 0.10
C TYR A 179 15.59 6.71 0.96
N PHE A 180 15.44 8.03 0.89
CA PHE A 180 14.46 8.73 1.69
C PHE A 180 13.01 8.40 1.31
N LYS A 181 12.72 7.99 0.07
CA LYS A 181 11.44 7.40 -0.34
C LYS A 181 11.04 6.24 0.59
N TRP A 182 11.99 5.37 0.92
CA TRP A 182 11.76 4.23 1.81
C TRP A 182 11.72 4.61 3.28
N LEU A 183 12.65 5.46 3.71
CA LEU A 183 12.72 5.90 5.10
C LEU A 183 11.44 6.62 5.54
N LEU A 184 10.97 7.59 4.75
CA LEU A 184 9.81 8.42 5.08
C LEU A 184 8.46 7.68 4.94
N LYS A 185 8.48 6.47 4.40
CA LYS A 185 7.33 5.53 4.33
C LYS A 185 7.50 4.34 5.29
N SER A 186 8.57 4.25 6.05
CA SER A 186 8.78 3.17 7.02
C SER A 186 7.81 3.29 8.20
N LYS A 187 7.36 2.15 8.74
CA LYS A 187 6.45 2.14 9.90
C LYS A 187 7.04 2.86 11.10
N SER A 188 8.36 2.71 11.31
CA SER A 188 9.07 3.37 12.40
C SER A 188 9.01 4.89 12.28
N TYR A 189 9.22 5.44 11.07
CA TYR A 189 9.14 6.88 10.82
C TYR A 189 7.70 7.41 10.93
N ILE A 190 6.73 6.70 10.34
CA ILE A 190 5.31 7.08 10.42
C ILE A 190 4.87 7.15 11.88
N LYS A 191 5.25 6.17 12.71
CA LYS A 191 4.97 6.18 14.16
C LYS A 191 5.63 7.36 14.88
N ALA A 192 6.87 7.70 14.52
CA ALA A 192 7.55 8.87 15.08
C ALA A 192 6.83 10.17 14.69
N LEU A 193 6.40 10.28 13.44
CA LEU A 193 5.66 11.43 12.93
C LEU A 193 4.32 11.59 13.63
N GLN A 194 3.57 10.49 13.83
CA GLN A 194 2.32 10.46 14.60
C GLN A 194 2.53 10.96 16.04
N GLY A 195 3.65 10.61 16.67
CA GLY A 195 3.99 11.07 18.03
C GLY A 195 4.27 12.58 18.14
N THR A 196 4.37 13.31 17.01
CA THR A 196 4.59 14.78 17.04
C THR A 196 3.32 15.60 17.25
N SER A 197 2.14 14.98 17.15
CA SER A 197 0.85 15.64 17.36
C SER A 197 0.20 15.16 18.66
N GLU A 198 -0.11 16.12 19.53
CA GLU A 198 -0.87 15.91 20.75
C GLU A 198 -2.37 15.85 20.40
N PHE A 199 -2.95 14.65 20.33
CA PHE A 199 -4.37 14.38 20.05
C PHE A 199 -4.82 14.49 18.58
N ILE A 200 -5.03 13.31 18.00
CA ILE A 200 -5.74 13.14 16.73
C ILE A 200 -7.26 13.18 17.04
N ARG A 201 -7.88 14.33 16.88
CA ARG A 201 -9.32 14.45 16.64
C ARG A 201 -9.50 15.21 15.34
N ASP A 202 -10.19 14.56 14.39
CA ASP A 202 -10.76 15.10 13.16
C ASP A 202 -9.92 16.15 12.38
N GLY A 203 -9.34 15.75 11.23
CA GLY A 203 -8.84 16.66 10.21
C GLY A 203 -7.48 17.30 10.52
N GLN A 204 -6.48 16.55 11.00
CA GLN A 204 -5.16 17.12 11.31
C GLN A 204 -4.29 17.24 10.07
N ASP A 205 -4.08 18.47 9.63
CA ASP A 205 -3.02 18.83 8.68
C ASP A 205 -1.65 18.53 9.28
N LEU A 206 -0.92 17.59 8.70
CA LEU A 206 0.50 17.43 8.99
C LEU A 206 1.25 18.66 8.48
N ARG A 207 1.71 19.51 9.40
CA ARG A 207 2.43 20.72 9.06
C ARG A 207 3.94 20.50 9.01
N TYR A 208 4.64 21.35 8.29
CA TYR A 208 6.11 21.38 8.30
C TYR A 208 6.69 21.42 9.73
N SER A 209 6.01 22.12 10.65
CA SER A 209 6.38 22.17 12.07
C SER A 209 6.34 20.82 12.79
N ASN A 210 5.53 19.84 12.34
CA ASN A 210 5.53 18.48 12.85
C ASN A 210 6.70 17.69 12.24
N PHE A 211 6.93 17.81 10.94
CA PHE A 211 8.04 17.19 10.25
C PHE A 211 9.40 17.55 10.87
N VAL A 212 9.62 18.82 11.19
CA VAL A 212 10.90 19.29 11.76
C VAL A 212 11.16 18.84 13.20
N LYS A 213 10.17 18.27 13.89
CA LYS A 213 10.34 17.68 15.24
C LYS A 213 10.96 16.28 15.19
N VAL A 214 10.95 15.61 14.05
CA VAL A 214 11.53 14.27 13.87
C VAL A 214 12.91 14.39 13.26
N ASP A 215 13.95 14.10 14.03
CA ASP A 215 15.32 14.05 13.50
C ASP A 215 15.46 12.90 12.49
N LEU A 216 16.31 13.11 11.48
CA LEU A 216 16.58 12.15 10.42
C LEU A 216 18.06 11.74 10.43
N PRO A 217 18.38 10.53 9.95
CA PRO A 217 19.75 10.06 9.92
C PRO A 217 20.53 10.76 8.80
N LEU A 218 21.72 11.25 9.15
CA LEU A 218 22.72 11.67 8.20
C LEU A 218 23.65 10.49 7.92
N ILE A 219 23.53 9.93 6.72
CA ILE A 219 24.22 8.74 6.25
C ILE A 219 25.06 9.13 5.03
N PRO A 220 26.25 8.56 4.81
CA PRO A 220 26.99 8.78 3.55
C PRO A 220 26.12 8.46 2.33
N THR A 221 26.18 9.31 1.29
CA THR A 221 25.32 9.14 0.10
C THR A 221 25.55 7.79 -0.60
N SER A 222 26.78 7.29 -0.62
CA SER A 222 27.08 5.95 -1.16
C SER A 222 26.35 4.84 -0.41
N GLU A 223 26.21 4.96 0.90
CA GLU A 223 25.49 3.97 1.69
C GLU A 223 23.96 4.11 1.55
N GLN A 224 23.47 5.35 1.36
CA GLN A 224 22.07 5.56 1.03
C GLN A 224 21.69 4.85 -0.28
N GLU A 225 22.55 4.90 -1.30
CA GLU A 225 22.37 4.17 -2.58
C GLU A 225 22.41 2.65 -2.37
N GLU A 226 23.40 2.13 -1.61
CA GLU A 226 23.47 0.69 -1.30
C GLU A 226 22.20 0.18 -0.61
N ILE A 227 21.65 0.97 0.33
CA ILE A 227 20.40 0.62 1.03
C ILE A 227 19.22 0.66 0.07
N ALA A 228 19.13 1.69 -0.79
CA ALA A 228 18.06 1.80 -1.77
C ALA A 228 18.09 0.63 -2.76
N ASP A 229 19.27 0.30 -3.30
CA ASP A 229 19.45 -0.84 -4.21
C ASP A 229 19.05 -2.17 -3.56
N TYR A 230 19.44 -2.40 -2.31
CA TYR A 230 19.06 -3.59 -1.57
C TYR A 230 17.54 -3.71 -1.39
N ILE A 231 16.89 -2.62 -0.95
CA ILE A 231 15.45 -2.62 -0.75
C ILE A 231 14.72 -2.88 -2.08
N GLU A 232 15.12 -2.19 -3.15
CA GLU A 232 14.51 -2.36 -4.46
C GLU A 232 14.67 -3.78 -5.00
N GLN A 233 15.83 -4.42 -4.80
CA GLN A 233 16.05 -5.81 -5.20
C GLN A 233 15.19 -6.80 -4.40
N GLU A 234 15.10 -6.63 -3.09
CA GLU A 234 14.31 -7.54 -2.25
C GLU A 234 12.81 -7.34 -2.43
N THR A 235 12.35 -6.09 -2.53
CA THR A 235 10.92 -5.81 -2.74
C THR A 235 10.45 -6.21 -4.14
N ALA A 236 11.29 -6.09 -5.17
CA ALA A 236 10.95 -6.51 -6.53
C ALA A 236 10.61 -8.01 -6.64
N LYS A 237 11.14 -8.86 -5.76
CA LYS A 237 10.78 -10.29 -5.71
C LYS A 237 9.35 -10.46 -5.20
N ILE A 238 8.98 -9.68 -4.20
CA ILE A 238 7.66 -9.70 -3.58
C ILE A 238 6.63 -9.06 -4.52
N ASP A 239 6.97 -7.91 -5.11
CA ASP A 239 6.13 -7.17 -6.06
C ASP A 239 5.81 -8.00 -7.34
N ARG A 240 6.62 -9.00 -7.65
CA ARG A 240 6.34 -9.99 -8.71
C ARG A 240 5.50 -11.17 -8.22
N ALA A 241 5.68 -11.59 -6.98
CA ALA A 241 4.99 -12.76 -6.45
C ALA A 241 3.52 -12.47 -6.08
N VAL A 242 3.25 -11.32 -5.47
CA VAL A 242 1.90 -10.95 -5.00
C VAL A 242 0.87 -10.93 -6.13
N PRO A 243 1.08 -10.26 -7.27
CA PRO A 243 0.10 -10.26 -8.36
C PRO A 243 -0.18 -11.65 -8.96
N VAL A 244 0.81 -12.56 -8.90
CA VAL A 244 0.60 -13.94 -9.36
C VAL A 244 -0.37 -14.67 -8.42
N LEU A 245 -0.17 -14.54 -7.10
CA LEU A 245 -1.07 -15.13 -6.11
C LEU A 245 -2.48 -14.55 -6.17
N GLU A 246 -2.60 -13.24 -6.36
CA GLU A 246 -3.89 -12.57 -6.56
C GLU A 246 -4.62 -13.10 -7.80
N LYS A 247 -3.88 -13.30 -8.90
CA LYS A 247 -4.45 -13.88 -10.13
C LYS A 247 -4.89 -15.33 -9.94
N GLU A 248 -4.14 -16.14 -9.21
CA GLU A 248 -4.53 -17.51 -8.85
C GLU A 248 -5.82 -17.53 -8.02
N ILE A 249 -5.97 -16.61 -7.07
CA ILE A 249 -7.20 -16.46 -6.29
C ILE A 249 -8.39 -16.11 -7.20
N GLU A 250 -8.22 -15.18 -8.14
CA GLU A 250 -9.25 -14.80 -9.11
C GLU A 250 -9.69 -16.01 -9.94
N LEU A 251 -8.74 -16.76 -10.50
CA LEU A 251 -9.01 -17.96 -11.28
C LEU A 251 -9.71 -19.05 -10.48
N LEU A 252 -9.36 -19.23 -9.21
CA LEU A 252 -10.04 -20.17 -8.32
C LEU A 252 -11.49 -19.77 -8.05
N LYS A 253 -11.75 -18.48 -7.86
CA LYS A 253 -13.12 -17.94 -7.69
C LYS A 253 -13.97 -18.17 -8.95
N GLU A 254 -13.42 -17.89 -10.13
CA GLU A 254 -14.07 -18.16 -11.42
C GLU A 254 -14.35 -19.66 -11.61
N TYR A 255 -13.35 -20.49 -11.31
CA TYR A 255 -13.50 -21.95 -11.38
C TYR A 255 -14.59 -22.46 -10.45
N CYS A 256 -14.64 -21.96 -9.21
CA CYS A 256 -15.68 -22.31 -8.24
C CYS A 256 -17.09 -21.98 -8.77
N THR A 257 -17.27 -20.77 -9.29
CA THR A 257 -18.54 -20.33 -9.87
C THR A 257 -18.97 -21.22 -11.04
N ARG A 258 -18.04 -21.54 -11.93
CA ARG A 258 -18.29 -22.41 -13.08
C ARG A 258 -18.63 -23.83 -12.63
N LEU A 259 -17.88 -24.40 -11.70
CA LEU A 259 -18.11 -25.73 -11.15
C LEU A 259 -19.53 -25.87 -10.57
N ILE A 260 -19.94 -24.90 -9.77
CA ILE A 260 -21.31 -24.87 -9.21
C ILE A 260 -22.36 -24.86 -10.34
N SER A 261 -22.17 -24.01 -11.34
CA SER A 261 -23.07 -23.92 -12.48
C SER A 261 -23.16 -25.23 -13.25
N ASP A 262 -22.02 -25.84 -13.59
CA ASP A 262 -21.93 -27.06 -14.40
C ASP A 262 -22.56 -28.26 -13.69
N VAL A 263 -22.37 -28.37 -12.38
CA VAL A 263 -22.95 -29.45 -11.57
C VAL A 263 -24.46 -29.23 -11.38
N VAL A 264 -24.90 -28.04 -11.02
CA VAL A 264 -26.34 -27.75 -10.76
C VAL A 264 -27.17 -27.82 -12.05
N THR A 265 -26.59 -27.47 -13.20
CA THR A 265 -27.29 -27.57 -14.49
C THR A 265 -27.19 -28.95 -15.15
N GLY A 266 -26.47 -29.89 -14.52
CA GLY A 266 -26.32 -31.25 -15.05
C GLY A 266 -25.31 -31.37 -16.20
N GLN A 267 -24.52 -30.33 -16.45
CA GLN A 267 -23.43 -30.38 -17.43
C GLN A 267 -22.28 -31.28 -16.93
N MET A 268 -22.13 -31.38 -15.62
CA MET A 268 -21.23 -32.33 -14.93
C MET A 268 -22.04 -33.30 -14.11
N ASP A 269 -21.95 -34.61 -14.44
CA ASP A 269 -22.63 -35.65 -13.71
C ASP A 269 -21.78 -36.12 -12.51
N VAL A 270 -22.34 -35.97 -11.31
CA VAL A 270 -21.64 -36.26 -10.06
C VAL A 270 -22.29 -37.46 -9.27
N ARG A 271 -23.28 -38.15 -9.87
CA ARG A 271 -24.04 -39.22 -9.22
C ARG A 271 -23.17 -40.35 -8.70
N ASN A 272 -22.12 -40.69 -9.42
CA ASN A 272 -21.21 -41.82 -9.10
C ASN A 272 -19.87 -41.34 -8.50
N VAL A 273 -19.75 -40.08 -8.12
CA VAL A 273 -18.51 -39.54 -7.53
C VAL A 273 -18.50 -39.88 -6.02
N GLU A 274 -17.45 -40.57 -5.61
CA GLU A 274 -17.20 -40.85 -4.20
C GLU A 274 -16.69 -39.59 -3.50
N VAL A 275 -17.45 -39.09 -2.51
CA VAL A 275 -17.06 -37.94 -1.72
C VAL A 275 -16.49 -38.45 -0.40
N PRO A 276 -15.18 -38.22 -0.13
CA PRO A 276 -14.56 -38.66 1.13
C PRO A 276 -15.11 -37.85 2.31
N GLU A 277 -14.82 -38.36 3.53
CA GLU A 277 -15.01 -37.52 4.72
C GLU A 277 -14.05 -36.33 4.68
N TYR A 278 -14.58 -35.12 4.93
CA TYR A 278 -13.80 -33.87 4.94
C TYR A 278 -14.33 -32.98 6.07
N THR A 279 -13.44 -32.13 6.56
CA THR A 279 -13.82 -31.06 7.49
C THR A 279 -14.14 -29.81 6.65
N PRO A 280 -15.39 -29.31 6.67
CA PRO A 280 -15.74 -28.08 6.01
C PRO A 280 -14.88 -26.94 6.57
N GLU A 281 -14.30 -26.11 5.72
CA GLU A 281 -13.84 -24.80 6.14
C GLU A 281 -15.05 -23.87 6.16
N GLU A 282 -15.31 -23.25 7.31
CA GLU A 282 -16.32 -22.20 7.39
C GLU A 282 -15.89 -21.08 6.45
N ASP A 283 -16.83 -20.54 5.66
CA ASP A 283 -16.62 -19.35 4.88
C ASP A 283 -16.28 -18.24 5.88
N ILE A 284 -14.99 -17.92 6.01
CA ILE A 284 -14.59 -16.69 6.69
C ILE A 284 -15.09 -15.58 5.77
N ALA A 285 -16.17 -14.91 6.23
CA ALA A 285 -16.69 -13.75 5.55
C ALA A 285 -15.49 -12.85 5.18
N GLU A 286 -15.35 -12.51 3.91
CA GLU A 286 -14.37 -11.53 3.47
C GLU A 286 -14.58 -10.32 4.38
N GLU A 287 -13.63 -10.06 5.31
CA GLU A 287 -13.47 -8.72 5.81
C GLU A 287 -13.21 -7.89 4.55
N ALA A 288 -14.27 -7.28 4.04
CA ALA A 288 -14.16 -6.32 2.96
C ALA A 288 -13.02 -5.38 3.36
N PRO A 289 -12.03 -5.14 2.49
CA PRO A 289 -11.05 -4.11 2.78
C PRO A 289 -11.87 -2.88 3.12
N GLU A 290 -11.67 -2.31 4.31
CA GLU A 290 -12.31 -1.06 4.71
C GLU A 290 -12.08 -0.11 3.54
N GLU A 291 -13.12 0.10 2.73
CA GLU A 291 -13.15 1.15 1.72
C GLU A 291 -13.03 2.44 2.50
N GLN A 292 -11.80 2.89 2.69
CA GLN A 292 -11.55 4.23 3.20
C GLN A 292 -12.07 5.18 2.12
N GLU A 293 -13.33 5.55 2.31
CA GLU A 293 -14.00 6.57 1.52
C GLU A 293 -13.08 7.78 1.41
N VAL A 294 -12.80 8.14 0.16
CA VAL A 294 -12.11 9.37 -0.17
C VAL A 294 -13.14 10.49 -0.01
N GLU A 295 -13.45 10.85 1.23
CA GLU A 295 -14.04 12.16 1.48
C GLU A 295 -12.97 13.21 1.17
N MET A 296 -13.06 13.74 -0.03
CA MET A 296 -12.40 14.97 -0.39
C MET A 296 -13.30 16.09 0.09
N ASP A 297 -12.91 16.71 1.21
CA ASP A 297 -13.54 17.92 1.69
C ASP A 297 -13.57 18.95 0.57
N ALA A 298 -14.78 19.23 0.11
CA ALA A 298 -15.09 20.37 -0.74
C ALA A 298 -15.48 21.52 0.21
N ASP A 299 -14.48 22.38 0.56
CA ASP A 299 -14.69 23.76 1.01
C ASP A 299 -13.55 24.65 0.53
#